data_7ce1c0f824ab0a1df61d08910cd405ea
#
_entry.id   7ce1c0f824ab0a1df61d08910cd405ea
#
_cell.length_a   1.000
_cell.length_b   1.000
_cell.length_c   1.000
_cell.angle_alpha   90.00
_cell.angle_beta   90.00
_cell.angle_gamma   90.00
#
_symmetry.space_group_name_H-M   'P 1'
#
loop_
_entity.id
_entity.type
_entity.pdbx_description
1 polymer ?
#
loop_
_entity_poly.entity_id
_entity_poly.type
_entity_poly.pdbx_seq_one_letter_code
_entity_poly.pdbx_strand_id
1 'polypeptide(L)'
;MRLMIHSDKASELLEPLRRRHPDVELVLCTDYPSLPRLLEEHAPEALYTVRFAGTPNFPRPAILAAPSLRWVSVGGSGTDHLAPWDPARLTVTNAAGVGAPTMAQFAIAAALHFTLGLPGFAAAQRERRWAPGNVGSVEGRSMLILGLGKTGQAVARLAKAHGMRVLGLRAHPSPTPHVDRVEPVARLHDLLPEADFLVVCVPLTAETRGLIDAAALARLKPGAVLIDVSRGGVVRQGALLEGLKSGRLKGAALDVFETEPLPAENPLWDMANVIITPHCSSVYEGWDLRSIEMFCDNLDRWKRGEPLNNIVDPERGY
;
A
#
# COMPACT_ATOMS: atom_id res chain seq x y z
N MET A 1 -18.18 -27.43 1.77
CA MET A 1 -17.90 -25.99 1.71
C MET A 1 -17.58 -25.59 0.30
N ARG A 2 -18.21 -24.53 -0.20
CA ARG A 2 -17.98 -24.02 -1.57
C ARG A 2 -17.29 -22.67 -1.48
N LEU A 3 -16.18 -22.51 -2.21
CA LEU A 3 -15.40 -21.28 -2.30
C LEU A 3 -15.41 -20.74 -3.72
N MET A 4 -15.43 -19.43 -3.85
CA MET A 4 -15.23 -18.77 -5.15
C MET A 4 -13.90 -18.04 -5.17
N ILE A 5 -13.15 -18.24 -6.25
CA ILE A 5 -11.89 -17.54 -6.54
C ILE A 5 -12.15 -16.57 -7.69
N HIS A 6 -12.17 -15.29 -7.35
CA HIS A 6 -12.41 -14.20 -8.27
C HIS A 6 -11.10 -13.45 -8.54
N SER A 7 -10.46 -13.81 -9.62
CA SER A 7 -9.19 -13.26 -10.10
C SER A 7 -9.08 -13.49 -11.61
N ASP A 8 -8.52 -12.54 -12.34
CA ASP A 8 -8.15 -12.71 -13.75
C ASP A 8 -7.15 -13.85 -14.00
N LYS A 9 -6.44 -14.26 -12.93
CA LYS A 9 -5.52 -15.41 -12.89
C LYS A 9 -6.04 -16.58 -12.04
N ALA A 10 -7.35 -16.72 -11.88
CA ALA A 10 -7.94 -17.69 -10.95
C ALA A 10 -7.43 -19.12 -11.14
N SER A 11 -7.17 -19.56 -12.37
CA SER A 11 -6.64 -20.91 -12.66
C SER A 11 -5.22 -21.13 -12.13
N GLU A 12 -4.39 -20.08 -12.07
CA GLU A 12 -3.00 -20.15 -11.58
C GLU A 12 -2.95 -20.28 -10.05
N LEU A 13 -4.04 -19.90 -9.36
CA LEU A 13 -4.13 -19.89 -7.90
C LEU A 13 -4.64 -21.21 -7.31
N LEU A 14 -5.00 -22.18 -8.15
CA LEU A 14 -5.65 -23.43 -7.70
C LEU A 14 -4.72 -24.41 -6.99
N GLU A 15 -3.44 -24.43 -7.36
CA GLU A 15 -2.52 -25.46 -6.86
C GLU A 15 -2.39 -25.40 -5.32
N PRO A 16 -2.12 -24.25 -4.67
CA PRO A 16 -2.07 -24.17 -3.22
C PRO A 16 -3.37 -24.59 -2.54
N LEU A 17 -4.52 -24.19 -3.11
CA LEU A 17 -5.84 -24.56 -2.59
C LEU A 17 -6.12 -26.05 -2.69
N ARG A 18 -5.90 -26.67 -3.85
CA ARG A 18 -6.11 -28.10 -4.05
C ARG A 18 -5.20 -28.96 -3.19
N ARG A 19 -3.95 -28.53 -3.01
CA ARG A 19 -2.98 -29.22 -2.17
C ARG A 19 -3.37 -29.21 -0.69
N ARG A 20 -3.83 -28.05 -0.17
CA ARG A 20 -4.15 -27.86 1.25
C ARG A 20 -5.60 -28.24 1.58
N HIS A 21 -6.51 -28.04 0.65
CA HIS A 21 -7.95 -28.18 0.85
C HIS A 21 -8.62 -28.97 -0.28
N PRO A 22 -8.25 -30.25 -0.50
CA PRO A 22 -8.80 -31.07 -1.59
C PRO A 22 -10.30 -31.37 -1.44
N ASP A 23 -10.85 -31.21 -0.23
CA ASP A 23 -12.24 -31.41 0.12
C ASP A 23 -13.16 -30.22 -0.20
N VAL A 24 -12.60 -29.11 -0.71
CA VAL A 24 -13.35 -27.89 -0.98
C VAL A 24 -13.76 -27.83 -2.44
N GLU A 25 -15.02 -27.53 -2.69
CA GLU A 25 -15.53 -27.24 -4.05
C GLU A 25 -15.13 -25.83 -4.45
N LEU A 26 -14.38 -25.71 -5.56
CA LEU A 26 -13.86 -24.45 -6.06
C LEU A 26 -14.64 -23.97 -7.28
N VAL A 27 -15.14 -22.76 -7.23
CA VAL A 27 -15.77 -22.05 -8.35
C VAL A 27 -14.85 -20.93 -8.80
N LEU A 28 -14.55 -20.85 -10.11
CA LEU A 28 -13.68 -19.83 -10.66
C LEU A 28 -14.49 -18.73 -11.33
N CYS A 29 -14.08 -17.50 -11.11
CA CYS A 29 -14.60 -16.32 -11.79
C CYS A 29 -13.42 -15.45 -12.24
N THR A 30 -13.30 -15.25 -13.55
CA THR A 30 -12.15 -14.56 -14.17
C THR A 30 -12.49 -13.17 -14.71
N ASP A 31 -13.74 -12.73 -14.56
CA ASP A 31 -14.20 -11.42 -15.02
C ASP A 31 -15.29 -10.84 -14.11
N TYR A 32 -15.48 -9.52 -14.13
CA TYR A 32 -16.49 -8.84 -13.33
C TYR A 32 -17.94 -9.12 -13.77
N PRO A 33 -18.26 -9.18 -15.08
CA PRO A 33 -19.65 -9.41 -15.53
C PRO A 33 -20.22 -10.76 -15.12
N SER A 34 -19.42 -11.80 -15.03
CA SER A 34 -19.88 -13.16 -14.66
C SER A 34 -20.12 -13.32 -13.17
N LEU A 35 -19.50 -12.49 -12.32
CA LEU A 35 -19.52 -12.68 -10.86
C LEU A 35 -20.94 -12.70 -10.27
N PRO A 36 -21.88 -11.77 -10.61
CA PRO A 36 -23.22 -11.77 -10.03
C PRO A 36 -23.96 -13.09 -10.28
N ARG A 37 -23.96 -13.58 -11.53
CA ARG A 37 -24.58 -14.83 -11.92
C ARG A 37 -23.95 -16.03 -11.19
N LEU A 38 -22.63 -16.10 -11.13
CA LEU A 38 -21.94 -17.22 -10.48
C LEU A 38 -22.16 -17.24 -8.96
N LEU A 39 -22.28 -16.07 -8.31
CA LEU A 39 -22.62 -15.97 -6.89
C LEU A 39 -24.02 -16.53 -6.62
N GLU A 40 -25.00 -16.24 -7.46
CA GLU A 40 -26.37 -16.73 -7.37
C GLU A 40 -26.43 -18.24 -7.64
N GLU A 41 -25.83 -18.71 -8.73
CA GLU A 41 -25.87 -20.09 -9.20
C GLU A 41 -25.17 -21.05 -8.24
N HIS A 42 -24.01 -20.66 -7.70
CA HIS A 42 -23.20 -21.54 -6.89
C HIS A 42 -23.31 -21.29 -5.37
N ALA A 43 -23.87 -20.17 -4.95
CA ALA A 43 -24.06 -19.81 -3.55
C ALA A 43 -22.82 -20.11 -2.65
N PRO A 44 -21.62 -19.57 -2.95
CA PRO A 44 -20.41 -19.87 -2.18
C PRO A 44 -20.51 -19.30 -0.76
N GLU A 45 -19.88 -19.97 0.21
CA GLU A 45 -19.78 -19.50 1.60
C GLU A 45 -18.67 -18.47 1.80
N ALA A 46 -17.59 -18.60 1.01
CA ALA A 46 -16.48 -17.65 1.04
C ALA A 46 -16.01 -17.27 -0.37
N LEU A 47 -15.50 -16.05 -0.48
CA LEU A 47 -14.98 -15.46 -1.71
C LEU A 47 -13.56 -14.94 -1.47
N TYR A 48 -12.60 -15.41 -2.26
CA TYR A 48 -11.34 -14.70 -2.46
C TYR A 48 -11.50 -13.77 -3.67
N THR A 49 -11.11 -12.50 -3.54
CA THR A 49 -11.26 -11.52 -4.62
C THR A 49 -10.08 -10.57 -4.71
N VAL A 50 -9.69 -10.23 -5.92
CA VAL A 50 -8.72 -9.17 -6.23
C VAL A 50 -9.36 -8.11 -7.14
N ARG A 51 -8.83 -6.89 -7.11
CA ARG A 51 -9.14 -5.90 -8.14
C ARG A 51 -8.32 -6.20 -9.39
N PHE A 52 -8.96 -6.26 -10.55
CA PHE A 52 -8.28 -6.45 -11.83
C PHE A 52 -7.67 -5.12 -12.28
N ALA A 53 -6.35 -5.12 -12.50
CA ALA A 53 -5.61 -3.92 -12.86
C ALA A 53 -6.22 -3.26 -14.12
N GLY A 54 -6.47 -1.95 -14.04
CA GLY A 54 -7.02 -1.19 -15.16
C GLY A 54 -8.51 -1.47 -15.50
N THR A 55 -9.19 -2.37 -14.75
CA THR A 55 -10.59 -2.71 -15.01
C THR A 55 -11.52 -1.92 -14.08
N PRO A 56 -12.36 -1.03 -14.61
CA PRO A 56 -13.33 -0.27 -13.81
C PRO A 56 -14.50 -1.15 -13.35
N ASN A 57 -15.36 -0.56 -12.50
CA ASN A 57 -16.64 -1.15 -12.10
C ASN A 57 -16.49 -2.48 -11.33
N PHE A 58 -15.63 -2.52 -10.31
CA PHE A 58 -15.56 -3.64 -9.39
C PHE A 58 -16.98 -4.02 -8.89
N PRO A 59 -17.38 -5.31 -8.95
CA PRO A 59 -18.76 -5.75 -8.75
C PRO A 59 -19.17 -5.80 -7.27
N ARG A 60 -18.85 -4.74 -6.52
CA ARG A 60 -19.17 -4.59 -5.10
C ARG A 60 -20.64 -4.89 -4.75
N PRO A 61 -21.64 -4.33 -5.49
CA PRO A 61 -23.06 -4.57 -5.15
C PRO A 61 -23.44 -6.04 -5.12
N ALA A 62 -22.95 -6.82 -6.08
CA ALA A 62 -23.23 -8.25 -6.16
C ALA A 62 -22.61 -9.02 -4.97
N ILE A 63 -21.37 -8.68 -4.60
CA ILE A 63 -20.67 -9.29 -3.45
C ILE A 63 -21.45 -9.01 -2.16
N LEU A 64 -21.84 -7.76 -1.95
CA LEU A 64 -22.55 -7.34 -0.74
C LEU A 64 -23.99 -7.85 -0.68
N ALA A 65 -24.64 -8.11 -1.81
CA ALA A 65 -25.99 -8.64 -1.88
C ALA A 65 -26.06 -10.19 -1.74
N ALA A 66 -24.96 -10.90 -1.98
CA ALA A 66 -24.94 -12.36 -1.97
C ALA A 66 -25.26 -12.95 -0.58
N PRO A 67 -26.39 -13.63 -0.38
CA PRO A 67 -26.85 -14.06 0.96
C PRO A 67 -26.03 -15.23 1.51
N SER A 68 -25.38 -16.01 0.65
CA SER A 68 -24.57 -17.17 1.02
C SER A 68 -23.19 -16.79 1.55
N LEU A 69 -22.66 -15.60 1.14
CA LEU A 69 -21.34 -15.17 1.55
C LEU A 69 -21.31 -14.78 3.03
N ARG A 70 -20.44 -15.43 3.77
CA ARG A 70 -20.14 -15.17 5.18
C ARG A 70 -18.74 -14.60 5.36
N TRP A 71 -17.83 -14.85 4.41
CA TRP A 71 -16.46 -14.38 4.44
C TRP A 71 -16.01 -13.95 3.05
N VAL A 72 -15.42 -12.74 2.98
CA VAL A 72 -14.72 -12.22 1.80
C VAL A 72 -13.27 -11.95 2.17
N SER A 73 -12.34 -12.53 1.42
CA SER A 73 -10.91 -12.26 1.54
C SER A 73 -10.44 -11.42 0.36
N VAL A 74 -9.98 -10.21 0.63
CA VAL A 74 -9.40 -9.33 -0.38
C VAL A 74 -7.91 -9.67 -0.52
N GLY A 75 -7.47 -9.99 -1.73
CA GLY A 75 -6.10 -10.41 -2.02
C GLY A 75 -5.03 -9.31 -1.86
N GLY A 76 -5.44 -8.05 -1.76
CA GLY A 76 -4.58 -6.92 -1.44
C GLY A 76 -4.74 -6.44 0.00
N SER A 77 -4.04 -5.36 0.36
CA SER A 77 -4.15 -4.76 1.69
C SER A 77 -5.32 -3.79 1.82
N GLY A 78 -5.74 -3.11 0.73
CA GLY A 78 -6.81 -2.13 0.76
C GLY A 78 -8.18 -2.73 0.50
N THR A 79 -9.18 -2.32 1.28
CA THR A 79 -10.57 -2.78 1.20
C THR A 79 -11.55 -1.65 0.86
N ASP A 80 -11.05 -0.47 0.56
CA ASP A 80 -11.83 0.74 0.27
C ASP A 80 -12.84 0.56 -0.88
N HIS A 81 -12.51 -0.27 -1.87
CA HIS A 81 -13.39 -0.61 -2.99
C HIS A 81 -14.57 -1.50 -2.60
N LEU A 82 -14.55 -2.15 -1.43
CA LEU A 82 -15.62 -2.99 -0.90
C LEU A 82 -16.47 -2.25 0.16
N ALA A 83 -15.88 -1.28 0.85
CA ALA A 83 -16.53 -0.55 1.96
C ALA A 83 -17.71 0.33 1.46
N PRO A 84 -18.72 0.58 2.33
CA PRO A 84 -18.97 -0.05 3.62
C PRO A 84 -19.68 -1.41 3.50
N TRP A 85 -19.56 -2.26 4.51
CA TRP A 85 -20.31 -3.52 4.66
C TRP A 85 -20.79 -3.67 6.10
N ASP A 86 -21.77 -4.56 6.33
CA ASP A 86 -22.26 -4.91 7.66
C ASP A 86 -21.37 -6.04 8.26
N PRO A 87 -20.55 -5.74 9.32
CA PRO A 87 -19.67 -6.72 9.93
C PRO A 87 -20.41 -7.83 10.69
N ALA A 88 -21.67 -7.63 11.05
CA ALA A 88 -22.49 -8.69 11.66
C ALA A 88 -22.88 -9.79 10.65
N ARG A 89 -22.96 -9.42 9.36
CA ARG A 89 -23.32 -10.35 8.28
C ARG A 89 -22.09 -10.92 7.55
N LEU A 90 -21.09 -10.08 7.30
CA LEU A 90 -19.97 -10.42 6.41
C LEU A 90 -18.64 -10.13 7.10
N THR A 91 -17.88 -11.16 7.36
CA THR A 91 -16.47 -11.01 7.76
C THR A 91 -15.64 -10.66 6.53
N VAL A 92 -14.86 -9.59 6.61
CA VAL A 92 -13.90 -9.23 5.56
C VAL A 92 -12.48 -9.34 6.11
N THR A 93 -11.62 -10.04 5.39
CA THR A 93 -10.19 -10.09 5.65
C THR A 93 -9.41 -9.52 4.46
N ASN A 94 -8.18 -9.08 4.71
CA ASN A 94 -7.30 -8.63 3.65
C ASN A 94 -5.93 -9.35 3.71
N ALA A 95 -5.13 -9.17 2.67
CA ALA A 95 -3.76 -9.69 2.63
C ALA A 95 -2.73 -8.64 3.12
N ALA A 96 -3.05 -7.95 4.24
CA ALA A 96 -2.12 -6.96 4.81
C ALA A 96 -0.76 -7.58 5.10
N GLY A 97 0.28 -6.98 4.54
CA GLY A 97 1.66 -7.46 4.63
C GLY A 97 2.16 -8.23 3.41
N VAL A 98 1.28 -8.64 2.48
CA VAL A 98 1.70 -9.33 1.25
C VAL A 98 2.71 -8.50 0.45
N GLY A 99 2.43 -7.22 0.23
CA GLY A 99 3.30 -6.29 -0.49
C GLY A 99 4.33 -5.54 0.37
N ALA A 100 4.32 -5.74 1.70
CA ALA A 100 5.18 -4.97 2.59
C ALA A 100 6.68 -5.04 2.26
N PRO A 101 7.25 -6.19 1.86
CA PRO A 101 8.67 -6.26 1.50
C PRO A 101 9.03 -5.38 0.31
N THR A 102 8.24 -5.41 -0.77
CA THR A 102 8.52 -4.64 -2.00
C THR A 102 8.23 -3.15 -1.82
N MET A 103 7.17 -2.79 -1.11
CA MET A 103 6.89 -1.40 -0.74
C MET A 103 8.03 -0.81 0.09
N ALA A 104 8.61 -1.59 1.01
CA ALA A 104 9.76 -1.15 1.78
C ALA A 104 11.02 -0.98 0.90
N GLN A 105 11.24 -1.88 -0.04
CA GLN A 105 12.33 -1.74 -1.02
C GLN A 105 12.14 -0.50 -1.90
N PHE A 106 10.91 -0.24 -2.36
CA PHE A 106 10.57 0.98 -3.10
C PHE A 106 10.91 2.24 -2.29
N ALA A 107 10.52 2.29 -1.01
CA ALA A 107 10.80 3.44 -0.16
C ALA A 107 12.32 3.68 0.02
N ILE A 108 13.10 2.62 0.24
CA ILE A 108 14.55 2.75 0.37
C ILE A 108 15.22 3.08 -0.97
N ALA A 109 14.77 2.47 -2.08
CA ALA A 109 15.27 2.80 -3.41
C ALA A 109 15.04 4.27 -3.75
N ALA A 110 13.87 4.82 -3.42
CA ALA A 110 13.56 6.23 -3.58
C ALA A 110 14.48 7.13 -2.72
N ALA A 111 14.68 6.76 -1.45
CA ALA A 111 15.58 7.51 -0.56
C ALA A 111 17.03 7.53 -1.11
N LEU A 112 17.52 6.39 -1.59
CA LEU A 112 18.84 6.27 -2.21
C LEU A 112 18.92 7.04 -3.54
N HIS A 113 17.90 6.94 -4.39
CA HIS A 113 17.80 7.63 -5.67
C HIS A 113 18.06 9.14 -5.53
N PHE A 114 17.32 9.79 -4.64
CA PHE A 114 17.47 11.22 -4.40
C PHE A 114 18.76 11.57 -3.65
N THR A 115 19.19 10.72 -2.72
CA THR A 115 20.39 10.99 -1.92
C THR A 115 21.66 10.87 -2.75
N LEU A 116 21.76 9.84 -3.58
CA LEU A 116 22.91 9.62 -4.46
C LEU A 116 22.92 10.58 -5.67
N GLY A 117 21.81 11.29 -5.92
CA GLY A 117 21.71 12.20 -7.06
C GLY A 117 21.61 11.49 -8.41
N LEU A 118 21.08 10.26 -8.46
CA LEU A 118 20.98 9.44 -9.68
C LEU A 118 20.31 10.16 -10.86
N PRO A 119 19.27 11.02 -10.69
CA PRO A 119 18.70 11.78 -11.80
C PRO A 119 19.72 12.64 -12.55
N GLY A 120 20.60 13.31 -11.82
CA GLY A 120 21.65 14.14 -12.41
C GLY A 120 22.67 13.32 -13.22
N PHE A 121 23.06 12.15 -12.71
CA PHE A 121 23.95 11.25 -13.45
C PHE A 121 23.27 10.66 -14.68
N ALA A 122 21.99 10.29 -14.59
CA ALA A 122 21.24 9.82 -15.74
C ALA A 122 21.06 10.90 -16.83
N ALA A 123 20.90 12.17 -16.44
CA ALA A 123 20.88 13.29 -17.38
C ALA A 123 22.25 13.46 -18.06
N ALA A 124 23.33 13.51 -17.28
CA ALA A 124 24.69 13.62 -17.80
C ALA A 124 25.06 12.47 -18.76
N GLN A 125 24.60 11.23 -18.45
CA GLN A 125 24.81 10.08 -19.33
C GLN A 125 24.11 10.26 -20.69
N ARG A 126 22.87 10.78 -20.72
CA ARG A 126 22.16 11.07 -21.97
C ARG A 126 22.87 12.12 -22.82
N GLU A 127 23.48 13.10 -22.14
CA GLU A 127 24.30 14.17 -22.76
C GLU A 127 25.72 13.70 -23.13
N ARG A 128 26.09 12.45 -22.84
CA ARG A 128 27.46 11.91 -22.98
C ARG A 128 28.51 12.75 -22.26
N ARG A 129 28.12 13.35 -21.14
CA ARG A 129 28.96 14.23 -20.33
C ARG A 129 29.50 13.48 -19.12
N TRP A 130 30.83 13.39 -19.03
CA TRP A 130 31.49 12.89 -17.82
C TRP A 130 31.41 13.97 -16.73
N ALA A 131 30.55 13.74 -15.73
CA ALA A 131 30.22 14.70 -14.68
C ALA A 131 30.67 14.18 -13.30
N PRO A 132 31.94 14.36 -12.92
CA PRO A 132 32.41 13.98 -11.60
C PRO A 132 31.70 14.82 -10.52
N GLY A 133 31.41 14.19 -9.38
CA GLY A 133 30.75 14.86 -8.26
C GLY A 133 30.67 13.96 -7.03
N ASN A 134 30.29 14.55 -5.91
CA ASN A 134 30.09 13.83 -4.66
C ASN A 134 28.65 13.31 -4.58
N VAL A 135 28.49 12.06 -4.16
CA VAL A 135 27.19 11.49 -3.80
C VAL A 135 26.90 11.74 -2.33
N GLY A 136 25.60 11.81 -1.98
CA GLY A 136 25.20 11.86 -0.57
C GLY A 136 25.17 10.46 0.06
N SER A 137 24.98 10.40 1.37
CA SER A 137 24.71 9.17 2.12
C SER A 137 23.38 9.27 2.86
N VAL A 138 22.67 8.14 2.99
CA VAL A 138 21.49 8.01 3.86
C VAL A 138 21.86 7.68 5.30
N GLU A 139 23.09 7.23 5.54
CA GLU A 139 23.60 6.93 6.87
C GLU A 139 23.52 8.15 7.78
N GLY A 140 23.02 7.97 9.00
CA GLY A 140 22.81 9.04 9.97
C GLY A 140 21.62 9.97 9.67
N ARG A 141 20.99 9.89 8.50
CA ARG A 141 19.78 10.68 8.19
C ARG A 141 18.54 10.11 8.87
N SER A 142 17.55 10.97 9.07
CA SER A 142 16.31 10.61 9.76
C SER A 142 15.20 10.29 8.77
N MET A 143 14.58 9.12 8.95
CA MET A 143 13.36 8.70 8.23
C MET A 143 12.18 8.73 9.20
N LEU A 144 11.20 9.57 8.92
CA LEU A 144 9.91 9.61 9.63
C LEU A 144 8.90 8.75 8.87
N ILE A 145 8.36 7.73 9.54
CA ILE A 145 7.38 6.81 8.97
C ILE A 145 6.01 7.12 9.58
N LEU A 146 5.10 7.62 8.77
CA LEU A 146 3.71 7.82 9.13
C LEU A 146 2.93 6.52 8.88
N GLY A 147 2.61 5.82 9.97
CA GLY A 147 1.98 4.50 9.95
C GLY A 147 2.97 3.35 10.14
N LEU A 148 2.96 2.73 11.33
CA LEU A 148 3.79 1.58 11.68
C LEU A 148 3.00 0.25 11.60
N GLY A 149 2.22 0.07 10.54
CA GLY A 149 1.62 -1.20 10.15
C GLY A 149 2.67 -2.16 9.56
N LYS A 150 2.22 -3.20 8.85
CA LYS A 150 3.13 -4.19 8.24
C LYS A 150 4.15 -3.53 7.28
N THR A 151 3.69 -2.61 6.44
CA THR A 151 4.56 -1.87 5.50
C THR A 151 5.53 -0.95 6.24
N GLY A 152 5.04 -0.11 7.16
CA GLY A 152 5.92 0.82 7.89
C GLY A 152 6.99 0.11 8.73
N GLN A 153 6.67 -1.04 9.33
CA GLN A 153 7.65 -1.86 10.05
C GLN A 153 8.70 -2.47 9.09
N ALA A 154 8.30 -2.89 7.90
CA ALA A 154 9.23 -3.38 6.88
C ALA A 154 10.17 -2.25 6.39
N VAL A 155 9.64 -1.03 6.20
CA VAL A 155 10.43 0.17 5.90
C VAL A 155 11.42 0.47 7.03
N ALA A 156 10.96 0.47 8.28
CA ALA A 156 11.81 0.71 9.46
C ALA A 156 13.00 -0.25 9.52
N ARG A 157 12.74 -1.54 9.31
CA ARG A 157 13.79 -2.57 9.29
C ARG A 157 14.86 -2.30 8.23
N LEU A 158 14.46 -1.95 7.01
CA LEU A 158 15.41 -1.64 5.94
C LEU A 158 16.13 -0.31 6.18
N ALA A 159 15.45 0.72 6.67
CA ALA A 159 16.06 2.00 7.02
C ALA A 159 17.15 1.82 8.10
N LYS A 160 16.88 1.03 9.14
CA LYS A 160 17.90 0.70 10.15
C LYS A 160 19.09 -0.04 9.58
N ALA A 161 18.88 -0.97 8.65
CA ALA A 161 19.96 -1.69 7.97
C ALA A 161 20.87 -0.76 7.14
N HIS A 162 20.36 0.42 6.75
CA HIS A 162 21.12 1.46 6.05
C HIS A 162 21.69 2.55 7.00
N GLY A 163 21.73 2.28 8.31
CA GLY A 163 22.29 3.22 9.28
C GLY A 163 21.45 4.48 9.55
N MET A 164 20.17 4.47 9.15
CA MET A 164 19.29 5.63 9.35
C MET A 164 18.74 5.69 10.78
N ARG A 165 18.44 6.91 11.24
CA ARG A 165 17.60 7.13 12.42
C ARG A 165 16.14 7.02 12.01
N VAL A 166 15.36 6.17 12.70
CA VAL A 166 13.97 5.89 12.36
C VAL A 166 13.03 6.45 13.41
N LEU A 167 12.15 7.35 12.98
CA LEU A 167 11.05 7.90 13.77
C LEU A 167 9.74 7.33 13.22
N GLY A 168 8.79 7.04 14.07
CA GLY A 168 7.53 6.45 13.64
C GLY A 168 6.31 7.03 14.32
N LEU A 169 5.22 7.14 13.56
CA LEU A 169 3.93 7.59 14.03
C LEU A 169 2.88 6.50 13.86
N ARG A 170 2.06 6.29 14.89
CA ARG A 170 0.92 5.38 14.83
C ARG A 170 -0.19 5.83 15.80
N ALA A 171 -1.44 5.38 15.53
CA ALA A 171 -2.60 5.78 16.33
C ALA A 171 -2.45 5.37 17.82
N HIS A 172 -1.98 4.16 18.09
CA HIS A 172 -1.72 3.65 19.43
C HIS A 172 -0.23 3.38 19.58
N PRO A 173 0.56 4.31 20.14
CA PRO A 173 2.00 4.17 20.28
C PRO A 173 2.40 2.98 21.13
N SER A 174 3.33 2.19 20.64
CA SER A 174 3.97 1.11 21.39
C SER A 174 5.38 0.90 20.84
N PRO A 175 6.32 0.41 21.66
CA PRO A 175 7.66 0.07 21.19
C PRO A 175 7.57 -0.81 19.95
N THR A 176 8.30 -0.44 18.90
CA THR A 176 8.24 -1.14 17.61
C THR A 176 9.67 -1.48 17.18
N PRO A 177 9.96 -2.73 16.77
CA PRO A 177 11.30 -3.12 16.36
C PRO A 177 11.83 -2.21 15.24
N HIS A 178 13.10 -1.89 15.29
CA HIS A 178 13.80 -1.05 14.30
C HIS A 178 13.33 0.42 14.25
N VAL A 179 12.56 0.90 15.23
CA VAL A 179 12.14 2.30 15.36
C VAL A 179 12.76 2.90 16.61
N ASP A 180 13.50 3.98 16.47
CA ASP A 180 14.22 4.62 17.59
C ASP A 180 13.27 5.41 18.52
N ARG A 181 12.18 5.96 17.94
CA ARG A 181 11.17 6.72 18.66
C ARG A 181 9.79 6.55 18.02
N VAL A 182 8.81 6.16 18.82
CA VAL A 182 7.41 5.99 18.39
C VAL A 182 6.54 7.01 19.11
N GLU A 183 5.74 7.76 18.35
CA GLU A 183 4.85 8.79 18.86
C GLU A 183 3.43 8.63 18.28
N PRO A 184 2.40 9.20 18.93
CA PRO A 184 1.06 9.26 18.34
C PRO A 184 1.03 10.17 17.13
N VAL A 185 0.08 9.92 16.20
CA VAL A 185 -0.10 10.72 14.98
C VAL A 185 -0.30 12.20 15.30
N ALA A 186 -0.92 12.54 16.43
CA ALA A 186 -1.09 13.92 16.89
C ALA A 186 0.24 14.70 17.04
N ARG A 187 1.38 13.99 17.20
CA ARG A 187 2.72 14.58 17.28
C ARG A 187 3.41 14.72 15.90
N LEU A 188 2.67 14.54 14.81
CA LEU A 188 3.21 14.64 13.44
C LEU A 188 4.00 15.95 13.26
N HIS A 189 3.39 17.08 13.56
CA HIS A 189 4.00 18.40 13.38
C HIS A 189 5.27 18.64 14.20
N ASP A 190 5.44 17.90 15.31
CA ASP A 190 6.64 18.01 16.14
C ASP A 190 7.82 17.20 15.58
N LEU A 191 7.53 16.13 14.83
CA LEU A 191 8.55 15.24 14.26
C LEU A 191 8.96 15.63 12.84
N LEU A 192 8.10 16.32 12.07
CA LEU A 192 8.42 16.76 10.71
C LEU A 192 9.75 17.56 10.60
N PRO A 193 10.09 18.46 11.56
CA PRO A 193 11.39 19.18 11.51
C PRO A 193 12.62 18.28 11.67
N GLU A 194 12.46 17.05 12.15
CA GLU A 194 13.56 16.09 12.30
C GLU A 194 13.77 15.24 11.04
N ALA A 195 12.81 15.23 10.09
CA ALA A 195 12.75 14.28 8.98
C ALA A 195 13.57 14.77 7.76
N ASP A 196 14.51 13.95 7.30
CA ASP A 196 15.12 14.06 5.98
C ASP A 196 14.28 13.33 4.93
N PHE A 197 13.57 12.29 5.36
CA PHE A 197 12.61 11.51 4.56
C PHE A 197 11.29 11.36 5.32
N LEU A 198 10.18 11.62 4.64
CA LEU A 198 8.84 11.31 5.12
C LEU A 198 8.27 10.17 4.28
N VAL A 199 8.02 9.01 4.91
CA VAL A 199 7.36 7.87 4.28
C VAL A 199 5.93 7.76 4.79
N VAL A 200 4.96 7.78 3.87
CA VAL A 200 3.52 7.72 4.18
C VAL A 200 3.01 6.31 3.92
N CYS A 201 2.54 5.63 4.98
CA CYS A 201 2.11 4.23 4.98
C CYS A 201 0.76 4.01 5.70
N VAL A 202 -0.06 5.05 5.87
CA VAL A 202 -1.37 4.98 6.54
C VAL A 202 -2.49 4.67 5.56
N PRO A 203 -3.61 4.04 5.99
CA PRO A 203 -4.81 3.95 5.17
C PRO A 203 -5.45 5.34 4.99
N LEU A 204 -6.31 5.47 3.99
CA LEU A 204 -7.13 6.66 3.81
C LEU A 204 -8.40 6.53 4.67
N THR A 205 -8.48 7.36 5.70
CA THR A 205 -9.63 7.48 6.62
C THR A 205 -10.05 8.94 6.72
N ALA A 206 -11.09 9.22 7.47
CA ALA A 206 -11.49 10.61 7.75
C ALA A 206 -10.36 11.40 8.43
N GLU A 207 -9.61 10.77 9.33
CA GLU A 207 -8.52 11.39 10.09
C GLU A 207 -7.24 11.55 9.28
N THR A 208 -7.00 10.69 8.29
CA THR A 208 -5.77 10.74 7.49
C THR A 208 -5.93 11.48 6.17
N ARG A 209 -7.16 11.77 5.76
CA ARG A 209 -7.45 12.54 4.55
C ARG A 209 -6.87 13.95 4.63
N GLY A 210 -5.93 14.25 3.74
CA GLY A 210 -5.23 15.53 3.69
C GLY A 210 -4.34 15.80 4.90
N LEU A 211 -3.95 14.76 5.62
CA LEU A 211 -3.10 14.88 6.82
C LEU A 211 -1.74 15.52 6.49
N ILE A 212 -1.21 15.25 5.30
CA ILE A 212 -0.01 15.90 4.80
C ILE A 212 -0.43 17.05 3.87
N ASP A 213 -0.69 18.18 4.48
CA ASP A 213 -1.07 19.44 3.85
C ASP A 213 0.11 20.42 3.70
N ALA A 214 -0.16 21.66 3.27
CA ALA A 214 0.87 22.67 3.09
C ALA A 214 1.58 23.03 4.41
N ALA A 215 0.86 23.04 5.54
CA ALA A 215 1.44 23.33 6.85
C ALA A 215 2.39 22.20 7.29
N ALA A 216 2.01 20.94 7.06
CA ALA A 216 2.86 19.78 7.32
C ALA A 216 4.11 19.80 6.45
N LEU A 217 3.98 20.02 5.14
CA LEU A 217 5.13 20.08 4.21
C LEU A 217 6.08 21.24 4.51
N ALA A 218 5.54 22.37 4.95
CA ALA A 218 6.36 23.52 5.36
C ALA A 218 7.22 23.25 6.62
N ARG A 219 6.86 22.26 7.43
CA ARG A 219 7.62 21.88 8.63
C ARG A 219 8.72 20.87 8.38
N LEU A 220 8.72 20.15 7.25
CA LEU A 220 9.82 19.26 6.87
C LEU A 220 11.13 20.04 6.79
N LYS A 221 12.26 19.36 6.94
CA LYS A 221 13.57 19.96 6.64
C LYS A 221 13.60 20.49 5.20
N PRO A 222 14.24 21.65 4.93
CA PRO A 222 14.52 22.06 3.56
C PRO A 222 15.30 20.95 2.82
N GLY A 223 14.83 20.59 1.63
CA GLY A 223 15.43 19.51 0.85
C GLY A 223 15.05 18.08 1.31
N ALA A 224 14.01 17.93 2.14
CA ALA A 224 13.45 16.63 2.46
C ALA A 224 12.85 15.93 1.24
N VAL A 225 12.74 14.60 1.30
CA VAL A 225 12.10 13.78 0.27
C VAL A 225 10.81 13.18 0.84
N LEU A 226 9.72 13.26 0.09
CA LEU A 226 8.46 12.61 0.40
C LEU A 226 8.32 11.31 -0.38
N ILE A 227 7.90 10.23 0.28
CA ILE A 227 7.65 8.91 -0.32
C ILE A 227 6.25 8.48 0.09
N ASP A 228 5.35 8.36 -0.89
CA ASP A 228 3.94 7.99 -0.61
C ASP A 228 3.60 6.64 -1.25
N VAL A 229 3.39 5.66 -0.37
CA VAL A 229 2.95 4.29 -0.70
C VAL A 229 1.62 3.97 0.01
N SER A 230 0.86 4.98 0.36
CA SER A 230 -0.38 4.90 1.12
C SER A 230 -1.62 4.80 0.23
N ARG A 231 -2.39 5.87 0.16
CA ARG A 231 -3.55 6.08 -0.73
C ARG A 231 -3.59 7.54 -1.19
N GLY A 232 -4.01 7.77 -2.41
CA GLY A 232 -4.29 9.11 -2.89
C GLY A 232 -5.24 9.87 -1.97
N GLY A 233 -4.90 11.13 -1.69
CA GLY A 233 -5.67 12.00 -0.80
C GLY A 233 -5.19 12.03 0.67
N VAL A 234 -4.22 11.22 1.09
CA VAL A 234 -3.50 11.40 2.37
C VAL A 234 -2.57 12.62 2.27
N VAL A 235 -1.84 12.70 1.18
CA VAL A 235 -1.03 13.88 0.83
C VAL A 235 -1.87 14.78 -0.08
N ARG A 236 -1.97 16.07 0.25
CA ARG A 236 -2.64 17.06 -0.60
C ARG A 236 -1.81 17.35 -1.83
N GLN A 237 -2.25 16.92 -3.01
CA GLN A 237 -1.49 17.02 -4.26
C GLN A 237 -1.12 18.48 -4.60
N GLY A 238 -2.01 19.44 -4.39
CA GLY A 238 -1.70 20.85 -4.62
C GLY A 238 -0.57 21.37 -3.74
N ALA A 239 -0.55 21.00 -2.45
CA ALA A 239 0.50 21.38 -1.52
C ALA A 239 1.84 20.71 -1.89
N LEU A 240 1.80 19.45 -2.32
CA LEU A 240 2.97 18.71 -2.80
C LEU A 240 3.60 19.38 -4.03
N LEU A 241 2.78 19.76 -5.02
CA LEU A 241 3.22 20.46 -6.22
C LEU A 241 3.94 21.77 -5.89
N GLU A 242 3.39 22.58 -4.98
CA GLU A 242 4.02 23.83 -4.55
C GLU A 242 5.34 23.57 -3.79
N GLY A 243 5.38 22.56 -2.92
CA GLY A 243 6.61 22.16 -2.21
C GLY A 243 7.73 21.70 -3.13
N LEU A 244 7.38 21.00 -4.23
CA LEU A 244 8.33 20.54 -5.24
C LEU A 244 8.83 21.69 -6.14
N LYS A 245 7.91 22.56 -6.63
CA LYS A 245 8.23 23.72 -7.48
C LYS A 245 9.10 24.76 -6.76
N SER A 246 8.80 25.01 -5.50
CA SER A 246 9.58 25.97 -4.69
C SER A 246 10.96 25.44 -4.28
N GLY A 247 11.26 24.17 -4.50
CA GLY A 247 12.49 23.53 -4.04
C GLY A 247 12.49 23.23 -2.52
N ARG A 248 11.38 23.43 -1.82
CA ARG A 248 11.22 23.06 -0.41
C ARG A 248 11.44 21.57 -0.21
N LEU A 249 10.87 20.76 -1.10
CA LEU A 249 11.14 19.34 -1.23
C LEU A 249 12.21 19.10 -2.29
N LYS A 250 13.21 18.30 -1.98
CA LYS A 250 14.21 17.84 -2.95
C LYS A 250 13.57 16.97 -4.03
N GLY A 251 12.58 16.17 -3.65
CA GLY A 251 11.83 15.31 -4.57
C GLY A 251 10.74 14.54 -3.88
N ALA A 252 9.98 13.81 -4.69
CA ALA A 252 8.97 12.88 -4.20
C ALA A 252 8.98 11.57 -5.00
N ALA A 253 8.65 10.45 -4.34
CA ALA A 253 8.34 9.17 -4.96
C ALA A 253 6.90 8.80 -4.62
N LEU A 254 6.07 8.69 -5.64
CA LEU A 254 4.62 8.58 -5.52
C LEU A 254 4.15 7.30 -6.21
N ASP A 255 3.54 6.40 -5.45
CA ASP A 255 2.90 5.20 -5.98
C ASP A 255 1.37 5.37 -6.07
N VAL A 256 0.82 6.45 -5.45
CA VAL A 256 -0.62 6.69 -5.32
C VAL A 256 -0.97 8.16 -5.59
N PHE A 257 -2.19 8.39 -6.12
CA PHE A 257 -2.64 9.72 -6.57
C PHE A 257 -4.10 9.98 -6.18
N GLU A 258 -4.49 11.26 -6.06
CA GLU A 258 -5.89 11.65 -5.76
C GLU A 258 -6.86 11.17 -6.85
N THR A 259 -6.39 11.09 -8.10
CA THR A 259 -7.12 10.51 -9.24
C THR A 259 -6.27 9.44 -9.88
N GLU A 260 -6.79 8.23 -9.98
CA GLU A 260 -6.14 7.07 -10.61
C GLU A 260 -7.06 6.46 -11.68
N PRO A 261 -6.56 6.24 -12.91
CA PRO A 261 -5.21 6.54 -13.43
C PRO A 261 -4.87 8.03 -13.39
N LEU A 262 -3.57 8.36 -13.16
CA LEU A 262 -3.11 9.75 -13.16
C LEU A 262 -3.37 10.40 -14.52
N PRO A 263 -4.17 11.50 -14.60
CA PRO A 263 -4.48 12.17 -15.85
C PRO A 263 -3.22 12.59 -16.63
N ALA A 264 -3.25 12.48 -17.95
CA ALA A 264 -2.10 12.77 -18.83
C ALA A 264 -1.63 14.25 -18.73
N GLU A 265 -2.55 15.16 -18.40
CA GLU A 265 -2.28 16.59 -18.19
C GLU A 265 -1.77 16.93 -16.78
N ASN A 266 -1.61 15.95 -15.92
CA ASN A 266 -1.16 16.21 -14.55
C ASN A 266 0.30 16.70 -14.54
N PRO A 267 0.59 17.85 -13.90
CA PRO A 267 1.93 18.45 -13.94
C PRO A 267 3.03 17.61 -13.26
N LEU A 268 2.68 16.60 -12.48
CA LEU A 268 3.66 15.68 -11.87
C LEU A 268 4.47 14.93 -12.93
N TRP A 269 3.89 14.66 -14.12
CA TRP A 269 4.58 13.95 -15.21
C TRP A 269 5.84 14.66 -15.70
N ASP A 270 5.84 16.00 -15.70
CA ASP A 270 6.93 16.82 -16.22
C ASP A 270 7.98 17.18 -15.16
N MET A 271 7.78 16.75 -13.92
CA MET A 271 8.68 17.10 -12.82
C MET A 271 9.87 16.16 -12.71
N ALA A 272 11.08 16.63 -13.06
CA ALA A 272 12.31 15.84 -13.01
C ALA A 272 12.69 15.34 -11.61
N ASN A 273 12.12 15.93 -10.56
CA ASN A 273 12.33 15.56 -9.16
C ASN A 273 11.17 14.70 -8.60
N VAL A 274 10.40 14.04 -9.46
CA VAL A 274 9.32 13.13 -9.08
C VAL A 274 9.55 11.76 -9.70
N ILE A 275 9.37 10.71 -8.91
CA ILE A 275 9.25 9.32 -9.35
C ILE A 275 7.76 8.96 -9.29
N ILE A 276 7.20 8.47 -10.40
CA ILE A 276 5.82 8.02 -10.52
C ILE A 276 5.81 6.53 -10.76
N THR A 277 5.03 5.78 -9.97
CA THR A 277 4.68 4.39 -10.24
C THR A 277 3.15 4.23 -10.20
N PRO A 278 2.56 3.37 -11.06
CA PRO A 278 1.11 3.30 -11.23
C PRO A 278 0.44 2.37 -10.20
N HIS A 279 0.56 2.71 -8.90
CA HIS A 279 -0.02 1.96 -7.77
C HIS A 279 0.38 0.47 -7.78
N CYS A 280 1.69 0.22 -8.02
CA CYS A 280 2.23 -1.13 -8.20
C CYS A 280 3.39 -1.47 -7.25
N SER A 281 3.77 -0.58 -6.33
CA SER A 281 4.89 -0.83 -5.39
C SER A 281 4.70 -2.08 -4.51
N SER A 282 3.46 -2.55 -4.37
CA SER A 282 3.11 -3.78 -3.64
C SER A 282 3.04 -5.03 -4.52
N VAL A 283 3.07 -4.90 -5.86
CA VAL A 283 2.88 -6.00 -6.81
C VAL A 283 4.24 -6.49 -7.30
N TYR A 284 4.51 -7.79 -7.19
CA TYR A 284 5.77 -8.42 -7.58
C TYR A 284 5.53 -9.85 -8.08
N GLU A 285 6.53 -10.44 -8.72
CA GLU A 285 6.46 -11.83 -9.16
C GLU A 285 6.19 -12.78 -7.97
N GLY A 286 5.13 -13.58 -8.06
CA GLY A 286 4.69 -14.46 -6.97
C GLY A 286 3.80 -13.79 -5.92
N TRP A 287 3.43 -12.52 -6.10
CA TRP A 287 2.48 -11.82 -5.20
C TRP A 287 1.16 -12.57 -5.09
N ASP A 288 0.61 -13.01 -6.20
CA ASP A 288 -0.66 -13.74 -6.27
C ASP A 288 -0.62 -15.02 -5.44
N LEU A 289 0.46 -15.82 -5.59
CA LEU A 289 0.65 -17.07 -4.83
C LEU A 289 0.77 -16.80 -3.33
N ARG A 290 1.51 -15.77 -2.94
CA ARG A 290 1.61 -15.41 -1.53
C ARG A 290 0.29 -14.93 -0.95
N SER A 291 -0.49 -14.20 -1.72
CA SER A 291 -1.83 -13.75 -1.32
C SER A 291 -2.79 -14.91 -1.13
N ILE A 292 -2.81 -15.87 -2.05
CA ILE A 292 -3.68 -17.05 -1.93
C ILE A 292 -3.22 -17.99 -0.81
N GLU A 293 -1.93 -18.08 -0.49
CA GLU A 293 -1.44 -18.80 0.68
C GLU A 293 -1.94 -18.18 1.99
N MET A 294 -1.96 -16.84 2.10
CA MET A 294 -2.56 -16.16 3.26
C MET A 294 -4.07 -16.44 3.38
N PHE A 295 -4.76 -16.55 2.24
CA PHE A 295 -6.16 -17.00 2.21
C PHE A 295 -6.29 -18.45 2.70
N CYS A 296 -5.41 -19.36 2.26
CA CYS A 296 -5.39 -20.75 2.74
C CYS A 296 -5.16 -20.84 4.26
N ASP A 297 -4.26 -20.00 4.82
CA ASP A 297 -4.04 -19.93 6.26
C ASP A 297 -5.31 -19.53 7.01
N ASN A 298 -6.06 -18.57 6.48
CA ASN A 298 -7.36 -18.18 7.03
C ASN A 298 -8.43 -19.25 6.79
N LEU A 299 -8.39 -19.99 5.70
CA LEU A 299 -9.31 -21.10 5.44
C LEU A 299 -9.11 -22.25 6.43
N ASP A 300 -7.86 -22.55 6.82
CA ASP A 300 -7.58 -23.49 7.90
C ASP A 300 -8.23 -23.05 9.22
N ARG A 301 -8.09 -21.75 9.56
CA ARG A 301 -8.69 -21.17 10.77
C ARG A 301 -10.21 -21.19 10.71
N TRP A 302 -10.77 -20.81 9.55
CA TRP A 302 -12.22 -20.84 9.33
C TRP A 302 -12.81 -22.24 9.57
N LYS A 303 -12.19 -23.29 9.02
CA LYS A 303 -12.61 -24.68 9.21
C LYS A 303 -12.55 -25.14 10.66
N ARG A 304 -11.60 -24.58 11.46
CA ARG A 304 -11.47 -24.89 12.89
C ARG A 304 -12.31 -23.99 13.79
N GLY A 305 -13.05 -23.02 13.24
CA GLY A 305 -13.79 -22.03 14.04
C GLY A 305 -12.89 -21.06 14.81
N GLU A 306 -11.66 -20.89 14.38
CA GLU A 306 -10.70 -19.96 14.99
C GLU A 306 -10.85 -18.53 14.44
N PRO A 307 -10.47 -17.50 15.19
CA PRO A 307 -10.43 -16.12 14.67
C PRO A 307 -9.52 -16.00 13.44
N LEU A 308 -10.00 -15.35 12.38
CA LEU A 308 -9.22 -15.13 11.17
C LEU A 308 -8.11 -14.09 11.40
N ASN A 309 -7.05 -14.18 10.61
CA ASN A 309 -6.02 -13.15 10.55
C ASN A 309 -6.48 -11.99 9.66
N ASN A 310 -6.02 -10.77 9.96
CA ASN A 310 -6.27 -9.57 9.17
C ASN A 310 -7.77 -9.29 8.92
N ILE A 311 -8.61 -9.50 9.93
CA ILE A 311 -10.01 -9.05 9.89
C ILE A 311 -9.98 -7.53 9.81
N VAL A 312 -10.75 -6.98 8.86
CA VAL A 312 -10.83 -5.55 8.63
C VAL A 312 -12.02 -4.97 9.40
N ASP A 313 -11.76 -3.95 10.17
CA ASP A 313 -12.79 -3.10 10.78
C ASP A 313 -13.36 -2.16 9.70
N PRO A 314 -14.66 -2.23 9.36
CA PRO A 314 -15.23 -1.39 8.29
C PRO A 314 -15.23 0.11 8.60
N GLU A 315 -15.20 0.51 9.88
CA GLU A 315 -15.14 1.91 10.28
C GLU A 315 -13.72 2.47 10.15
N ARG A 316 -12.72 1.64 10.45
CA ARG A 316 -11.30 2.02 10.38
C ARG A 316 -10.68 1.78 9.00
N GLY A 317 -11.23 0.87 8.20
CA GLY A 317 -10.72 0.49 6.88
C GLY A 317 -9.46 -0.38 6.91
N TYR A 318 -9.09 -0.95 8.10
CA TYR A 318 -7.91 -1.81 8.26
C TYR A 318 -8.05 -2.75 9.46
#